data_33b2bb80fe100390cc981e81f966c594
#
_entry.id   33b2bb80fe100390cc981e81f966c594
#
_cell.length_a   1.000
_cell.length_b   1.000
_cell.length_c   1.000
_cell.angle_alpha   90.00
_cell.angle_beta   90.00
_cell.angle_gamma   90.00
#
_symmetry.space_group_name_H-M   'P 1'
#
loop_
_entity.id
_entity.type
_entity.pdbx_description
1 polymer ?
#
loop_
_entity_poly.entity_id
_entity_poly.type
_entity_poly.pdbx_seq_one_letter_code
_entity_poly.pdbx_strand_id
1 'polypeptide(L)'
;MKPRVSLQDPSLRNGNFSLRIVPVRSEDIGLYEAQVKYKTEVHSCHVELGVITVTLSPPSPVIENELLLMSCNSSHQASLVETCWFHNKHPGSISRTFCFLSGTLSVFHPAMSDAGSWRCQLRYSDKEIISATFNLKILGFDGPTNPVVYAAAGSAAR
;
A
#
# COMPACT_ATOMS: atom_id res chain seq x y z
N MET A 1 -28.72 1.07 -5.26
CA MET A 1 -27.24 1.12 -5.12
C MET A 1 -26.82 2.55 -4.82
N LYS A 2 -25.99 2.80 -3.80
CA LYS A 2 -25.42 4.15 -3.60
C LYS A 2 -24.40 4.43 -4.70
N PRO A 3 -24.38 5.64 -5.29
CA PRO A 3 -23.39 5.99 -6.30
C PRO A 3 -21.98 5.92 -5.69
N ARG A 4 -21.00 5.42 -6.45
CA ARG A 4 -19.61 5.27 -6.03
C ARG A 4 -18.90 6.63 -5.84
N VAL A 5 -19.37 7.65 -6.54
CA VAL A 5 -18.88 9.03 -6.47
C VAL A 5 -19.93 9.91 -5.80
N SER A 6 -19.51 10.70 -4.85
CA SER A 6 -20.38 11.63 -4.12
C SER A 6 -19.63 12.91 -3.73
N LEU A 7 -20.34 14.01 -3.56
CA LEU A 7 -19.79 15.20 -2.92
C LEU A 7 -19.56 14.92 -1.43
N GLN A 8 -18.44 15.40 -0.90
CA GLN A 8 -18.14 15.28 0.53
C GLN A 8 -19.08 16.17 1.37
N ASP A 9 -19.37 17.37 0.88
CA ASP A 9 -20.38 18.26 1.45
C ASP A 9 -21.49 18.53 0.43
N PRO A 10 -22.64 17.84 0.51
CA PRO A 10 -23.74 18.03 -0.42
C PRO A 10 -24.36 19.43 -0.35
N SER A 11 -24.14 20.17 0.76
CA SER A 11 -24.73 21.51 0.94
C SER A 11 -23.98 22.59 0.19
N LEU A 12 -22.71 22.36 -0.17
CA LEU A 12 -21.79 23.32 -0.83
C LEU A 12 -21.68 24.70 -0.13
N ARG A 13 -22.20 24.83 1.08
CA ARG A 13 -22.35 26.11 1.79
C ARG A 13 -21.01 26.71 2.20
N ASN A 14 -19.98 25.86 2.38
CA ASN A 14 -18.66 26.28 2.81
C ASN A 14 -17.65 26.35 1.66
N GLY A 15 -18.10 26.29 0.41
CA GLY A 15 -17.21 26.27 -0.76
C GLY A 15 -16.40 24.98 -0.89
N ASN A 16 -16.79 23.89 -0.21
CA ASN A 16 -16.14 22.59 -0.32
C ASN A 16 -16.76 21.78 -1.46
N PHE A 17 -16.04 21.71 -2.59
CA PHE A 17 -16.42 20.95 -3.77
C PHE A 17 -15.73 19.58 -3.85
N SER A 18 -15.17 19.09 -2.74
CA SER A 18 -14.43 17.82 -2.72
C SER A 18 -15.32 16.64 -3.10
N LEU A 19 -14.82 15.80 -3.99
CA LEU A 19 -15.44 14.54 -4.38
C LEU A 19 -14.86 13.39 -3.54
N ARG A 20 -15.72 12.43 -3.25
CA ARG A 20 -15.36 11.18 -2.60
C ARG A 20 -15.69 10.01 -3.52
N ILE A 21 -14.68 9.17 -3.78
CA ILE A 21 -14.81 7.94 -4.58
C ILE A 21 -14.64 6.74 -3.64
N VAL A 22 -15.66 5.88 -3.54
CA VAL A 22 -15.63 4.70 -2.66
C VAL A 22 -16.44 3.56 -3.28
N PRO A 23 -15.83 2.40 -3.46
CA PRO A 23 -14.40 2.10 -3.41
C PRO A 23 -13.64 2.68 -4.62
N VAL A 24 -12.35 2.97 -4.43
CA VAL A 24 -11.45 3.30 -5.54
C VAL A 24 -11.06 2.01 -6.27
N ARG A 25 -10.99 2.03 -7.60
CA ARG A 25 -10.67 0.89 -8.48
C ARG A 25 -9.53 1.24 -9.42
N SER A 26 -8.89 0.23 -10.00
CA SER A 26 -7.82 0.42 -11.00
C SER A 26 -8.30 1.22 -12.23
N GLU A 27 -9.57 1.10 -12.59
CA GLU A 27 -10.20 1.84 -13.69
C GLU A 27 -10.37 3.34 -13.41
N ASP A 28 -10.20 3.76 -12.16
CA ASP A 28 -10.25 5.17 -11.77
C ASP A 28 -8.90 5.89 -11.97
N ILE A 29 -7.86 5.19 -12.39
CA ILE A 29 -6.55 5.78 -12.68
C ILE A 29 -6.68 6.73 -13.86
N GLY A 30 -6.17 7.95 -13.72
CA GLY A 30 -6.19 8.91 -14.81
C GLY A 30 -6.06 10.35 -14.37
N LEU A 31 -6.05 11.22 -15.39
CA LEU A 31 -6.04 12.66 -15.20
C LEU A 31 -7.48 13.17 -15.14
N TYR A 32 -7.82 13.86 -14.07
CA TYR A 32 -9.11 14.47 -13.85
C TYR A 32 -9.00 15.97 -13.94
N GLU A 33 -9.95 16.60 -14.62
CA GLU A 33 -10.12 18.04 -14.62
C GLU A 33 -11.34 18.40 -13.77
N ALA A 34 -11.14 19.22 -12.76
CA ALA A 34 -12.21 19.81 -11.97
C ALA A 34 -12.45 21.24 -12.40
N GLN A 35 -13.69 21.57 -12.78
CA GLN A 35 -14.09 22.92 -13.16
C GLN A 35 -15.14 23.45 -12.20
N VAL A 36 -14.90 24.63 -11.64
CA VAL A 36 -15.85 25.36 -10.84
C VAL A 36 -16.25 26.64 -11.58
N LYS A 37 -17.55 26.77 -11.87
CA LYS A 37 -18.14 27.97 -12.52
C LYS A 37 -18.83 28.82 -11.47
N TYR A 38 -18.41 30.06 -11.35
CA TYR A 38 -19.05 31.03 -10.48
C TYR A 38 -19.30 32.32 -11.28
N LYS A 39 -20.56 32.69 -11.47
CA LYS A 39 -20.97 33.78 -12.35
C LYS A 39 -20.37 33.61 -13.76
N THR A 40 -19.50 34.55 -14.18
CA THR A 40 -18.79 34.54 -15.47
C THR A 40 -17.40 33.94 -15.42
N GLU A 41 -16.91 33.62 -14.21
CA GLU A 41 -15.57 33.08 -14.01
C GLU A 41 -15.59 31.53 -14.00
N VAL A 42 -14.59 30.95 -14.62
CA VAL A 42 -14.36 29.49 -14.63
C VAL A 42 -12.97 29.24 -14.04
N HIS A 43 -12.92 28.48 -12.99
CA HIS A 43 -11.67 28.01 -12.38
C HIS A 43 -11.53 26.53 -12.65
N SER A 44 -10.39 26.09 -13.19
CA SER A 44 -10.09 24.69 -13.43
C SER A 44 -8.81 24.27 -12.71
N CYS A 45 -8.76 23.02 -12.27
CA CYS A 45 -7.56 22.36 -11.78
C CYS A 45 -7.49 20.93 -12.29
N HIS A 46 -6.27 20.42 -12.44
CA HIS A 46 -6.01 19.04 -12.85
C HIS A 46 -5.55 18.24 -11.64
N VAL A 47 -6.08 17.02 -11.49
CA VAL A 47 -5.71 16.08 -10.46
C VAL A 47 -5.40 14.73 -11.11
N GLU A 48 -4.20 14.22 -10.91
CA GLU A 48 -3.83 12.88 -11.32
C GLU A 48 -4.16 11.90 -10.19
N LEU A 49 -4.97 10.88 -10.50
CA LEU A 49 -5.26 9.77 -9.61
C LEU A 49 -4.42 8.57 -10.03
N GLY A 50 -3.52 8.15 -9.17
CA GLY A 50 -2.68 6.97 -9.37
C GLY A 50 -2.96 5.89 -8.33
N VAL A 51 -2.37 4.72 -8.56
CA VAL A 51 -2.42 3.57 -7.65
C VAL A 51 -1.01 3.13 -7.30
N ILE A 52 -0.79 2.82 -6.02
CA ILE A 52 0.38 2.10 -5.54
C ILE A 52 -0.05 0.72 -5.05
N THR A 53 0.68 -0.31 -5.45
CA THR A 53 0.39 -1.70 -5.12
C THR A 53 1.57 -2.35 -4.43
N VAL A 54 1.31 -2.99 -3.28
CA VAL A 54 2.27 -3.85 -2.60
C VAL A 54 1.84 -5.30 -2.79
N THR A 55 2.76 -6.12 -3.28
CA THR A 55 2.57 -7.56 -3.46
C THR A 55 3.52 -8.34 -2.55
N LEU A 56 3.01 -9.41 -1.96
CA LEU A 56 3.76 -10.34 -1.13
C LEU A 56 3.78 -11.72 -1.80
N SER A 57 4.95 -12.36 -1.83
CA SER A 57 5.11 -13.72 -2.30
C SER A 57 5.96 -14.52 -1.31
N PRO A 58 5.37 -15.47 -0.57
CA PRO A 58 3.95 -15.86 -0.58
C PRO A 58 3.02 -14.78 -0.03
N PRO A 59 1.68 -14.87 -0.30
CA PRO A 59 0.72 -13.92 0.25
C PRO A 59 0.62 -14.05 1.78
N SER A 60 0.26 -12.93 2.45
CA SER A 60 0.06 -12.93 3.91
C SER A 60 -1.17 -13.78 4.32
N PRO A 61 -1.11 -14.56 5.41
CA PRO A 61 -0.02 -14.65 6.37
C PRO A 61 1.16 -15.49 5.87
N VAL A 62 2.39 -15.06 6.21
CA VAL A 62 3.65 -15.71 5.84
C VAL A 62 4.07 -16.66 6.96
N ILE A 63 4.68 -17.78 6.62
CA ILE A 63 5.22 -18.71 7.59
C ILE A 63 6.64 -18.27 7.98
N GLU A 64 6.98 -18.37 9.25
CA GLU A 64 8.31 -18.07 9.77
C GLU A 64 9.37 -18.91 9.04
N ASN A 65 10.52 -18.30 8.74
CA ASN A 65 11.64 -18.88 7.98
C ASN A 65 11.36 -19.19 6.49
N GLU A 66 10.17 -18.93 5.96
CA GLU A 66 9.89 -19.04 4.53
C GLU A 66 10.37 -17.77 3.81
N LEU A 67 11.05 -17.93 2.66
CA LEU A 67 11.49 -16.78 1.87
C LEU A 67 10.30 -15.89 1.51
N LEU A 68 10.38 -14.61 1.90
CA LEU A 68 9.37 -13.60 1.59
C LEU A 68 9.93 -12.58 0.61
N LEU A 69 9.23 -12.39 -0.51
CA LEU A 69 9.46 -11.31 -1.45
C LEU A 69 8.36 -10.26 -1.29
N MET A 70 8.76 -9.01 -1.07
CA MET A 70 7.85 -7.86 -1.00
C MET A 70 8.15 -6.93 -2.18
N SER A 71 7.19 -6.71 -3.05
CA SER A 71 7.33 -5.83 -4.21
C SER A 71 6.38 -4.65 -4.12
N CYS A 72 6.86 -3.47 -4.55
CA CYS A 72 6.12 -2.23 -4.54
C CYS A 72 6.19 -1.58 -5.92
N ASN A 73 5.02 -1.29 -6.50
CA ASN A 73 4.89 -0.66 -7.81
C ASN A 73 3.82 0.42 -7.76
N SER A 74 3.90 1.41 -8.64
CA SER A 74 2.83 2.39 -8.83
C SER A 74 2.53 2.62 -10.31
N SER A 75 1.40 3.27 -10.57
CA SER A 75 1.00 3.69 -11.91
C SER A 75 1.68 4.98 -12.38
N HIS A 76 2.56 5.58 -11.56
CA HIS A 76 3.25 6.82 -11.90
C HIS A 76 4.18 6.63 -13.11
N GLN A 77 4.18 7.61 -14.03
CA GLN A 77 4.83 7.47 -15.33
C GLN A 77 6.33 7.84 -15.31
N ALA A 78 6.79 8.60 -14.31
CA ALA A 78 8.19 8.99 -14.22
C ALA A 78 9.09 7.79 -13.86
N SER A 79 10.38 7.91 -14.13
CA SER A 79 11.36 6.87 -13.83
C SER A 79 11.57 6.72 -12.32
N LEU A 80 11.48 5.50 -11.82
CA LEU A 80 11.75 5.17 -10.43
C LEU A 80 13.25 5.39 -10.13
N VAL A 81 13.55 6.17 -9.10
CA VAL A 81 14.92 6.47 -8.65
C VAL A 81 15.30 5.61 -7.47
N GLU A 82 14.39 5.41 -6.53
CA GLU A 82 14.66 4.69 -5.29
C GLU A 82 13.39 4.10 -4.68
N THR A 83 13.53 2.93 -4.09
CA THR A 83 12.51 2.30 -3.26
C THR A 83 13.03 2.13 -1.85
N CYS A 84 12.30 2.66 -0.86
CA CYS A 84 12.61 2.49 0.56
C CYS A 84 11.51 1.70 1.26
N TRP A 85 11.94 0.76 2.08
CA TRP A 85 11.07 -0.02 2.95
C TRP A 85 11.33 0.33 4.41
N PHE A 86 10.28 0.63 5.14
CA PHE A 86 10.32 0.99 6.56
C PHE A 86 9.51 -0.01 7.36
N HIS A 87 10.12 -0.57 8.38
CA HIS A 87 9.44 -1.45 9.33
C HIS A 87 9.31 -0.77 10.69
N ASN A 88 8.08 -0.55 11.13
CA ASN A 88 7.76 0.03 12.44
C ASN A 88 7.34 -1.08 13.40
N LYS A 89 8.23 -1.49 14.31
CA LYS A 89 7.92 -2.54 15.28
C LYS A 89 6.90 -2.11 16.34
N HIS A 90 7.07 -0.94 16.95
CA HIS A 90 6.18 -0.30 17.92
C HIS A 90 6.59 1.17 18.11
N PRO A 91 5.73 2.05 18.65
CA PRO A 91 6.13 3.40 19.04
C PRO A 91 7.34 3.34 20.00
N GLY A 92 8.48 3.94 19.59
CA GLY A 92 9.72 3.95 20.38
C GLY A 92 10.76 2.89 20.03
N SER A 93 10.49 1.93 19.15
CA SER A 93 11.50 0.99 18.67
C SER A 93 12.24 1.51 17.44
N ILE A 94 13.50 1.07 17.25
CA ILE A 94 14.32 1.43 16.08
C ILE A 94 13.62 0.88 14.83
N SER A 95 13.16 1.78 13.95
CA SER A 95 12.61 1.39 12.65
C SER A 95 13.77 0.93 11.75
N ARG A 96 13.63 -0.24 11.15
CA ARG A 96 14.56 -0.69 10.11
C ARG A 96 14.19 -0.02 8.80
N THR A 97 15.20 0.48 8.10
CA THR A 97 15.04 1.09 6.78
C THR A 97 15.95 0.39 5.77
N PHE A 98 15.39 0.04 4.63
CA PHE A 98 16.10 -0.58 3.52
C PHE A 98 15.79 0.21 2.26
N CYS A 99 16.81 0.76 1.57
CA CYS A 99 16.64 1.52 0.35
C CYS A 99 17.47 0.92 -0.79
N PHE A 100 16.86 0.75 -1.96
CA PHE A 100 17.53 0.24 -3.16
C PHE A 100 16.92 0.84 -4.44
N LEU A 101 17.57 0.57 -5.58
CA LEU A 101 17.08 0.98 -6.90
C LEU A 101 15.94 0.11 -7.42
N SER A 102 15.73 -1.11 -6.87
CA SER A 102 14.65 -2.00 -7.30
C SER A 102 13.44 -1.91 -6.36
N GLY A 103 12.25 -2.15 -6.89
CA GLY A 103 11.01 -2.15 -6.11
C GLY A 103 10.80 -3.37 -5.20
N THR A 104 11.75 -4.33 -5.18
CA THR A 104 11.57 -5.62 -4.47
C THR A 104 12.56 -5.76 -3.32
N LEU A 105 12.03 -6.10 -2.12
CA LEU A 105 12.79 -6.47 -0.94
C LEU A 105 12.65 -7.98 -0.70
N SER A 106 13.79 -8.67 -0.54
CA SER A 106 13.85 -10.08 -0.18
C SER A 106 14.15 -10.24 1.31
N VAL A 107 13.28 -10.93 2.04
CA VAL A 107 13.47 -11.29 3.46
C VAL A 107 13.69 -12.78 3.52
N PHE A 108 14.94 -13.23 3.73
CA PHE A 108 15.32 -14.63 3.62
C PHE A 108 14.84 -15.51 4.79
N HIS A 109 14.76 -14.97 5.98
CA HIS A 109 14.30 -15.70 7.17
C HIS A 109 13.38 -14.79 7.98
N PRO A 110 12.15 -14.56 7.50
CA PRO A 110 11.20 -13.74 8.25
C PRO A 110 10.92 -14.38 9.60
N ALA A 111 11.06 -13.59 10.66
CA ALA A 111 10.79 -13.97 12.03
C ALA A 111 9.52 -13.27 12.52
N MET A 112 8.93 -13.75 13.62
CA MET A 112 7.80 -13.09 14.29
C MET A 112 8.07 -11.61 14.56
N SER A 113 9.33 -11.24 14.77
CA SER A 113 9.76 -9.86 14.97
C SER A 113 9.64 -8.98 13.71
N ASP A 114 9.47 -9.55 12.55
CA ASP A 114 9.28 -8.82 11.27
C ASP A 114 7.78 -8.61 10.96
N ALA A 115 6.89 -9.20 11.76
CA ALA A 115 5.47 -8.89 11.68
C ALA A 115 5.18 -7.44 12.09
N GLY A 116 4.07 -6.89 11.63
CA GLY A 116 3.62 -5.55 11.97
C GLY A 116 3.53 -4.61 10.79
N SER A 117 3.61 -3.31 11.06
CA SER A 117 3.39 -2.26 10.07
C SER A 117 4.63 -2.03 9.22
N TRP A 118 4.47 -2.19 7.92
CA TRP A 118 5.47 -1.88 6.90
C TRP A 118 4.99 -0.75 6.02
N ARG A 119 5.92 0.11 5.59
CA ARG A 119 5.67 1.16 4.60
C ARG A 119 6.66 1.02 3.46
N CYS A 120 6.15 0.93 2.23
CA CYS A 120 6.91 1.12 1.02
C CYS A 120 6.85 2.58 0.60
N GLN A 121 7.96 3.16 0.16
CA GLN A 121 8.04 4.50 -0.38
C GLN A 121 8.84 4.46 -1.69
N LEU A 122 8.22 4.97 -2.75
CA LEU A 122 8.81 5.09 -4.08
C LEU A 122 9.15 6.55 -4.33
N ARG A 123 10.39 6.82 -4.77
CA ARG A 123 10.84 8.15 -5.17
C ARG A 123 11.14 8.16 -6.66
N TYR A 124 10.60 9.14 -7.36
CA TYR A 124 10.67 9.28 -8.80
C TYR A 124 11.59 10.43 -9.24
N SER A 125 11.98 10.43 -10.53
CA SER A 125 12.90 11.41 -11.13
C SER A 125 12.33 12.83 -11.16
N ASP A 126 11.02 12.98 -11.15
CA ASP A 126 10.29 14.26 -11.05
C ASP A 126 10.15 14.76 -9.61
N LYS A 127 10.80 14.11 -8.64
CA LYS A 127 10.78 14.37 -7.20
C LYS A 127 9.48 13.95 -6.49
N GLU A 128 8.54 13.34 -7.19
CA GLU A 128 7.37 12.76 -6.54
C GLU A 128 7.75 11.62 -5.60
N ILE A 129 7.06 11.56 -4.47
CA ILE A 129 7.21 10.52 -3.46
C ILE A 129 5.85 9.89 -3.17
N ILE A 130 5.72 8.62 -3.49
CA ILE A 130 4.48 7.87 -3.31
C ILE A 130 4.73 6.77 -2.29
N SER A 131 3.80 6.56 -1.35
CA SER A 131 3.97 5.54 -0.32
C SER A 131 2.69 4.77 -0.03
N ALA A 132 2.85 3.49 0.34
CA ALA A 132 1.80 2.63 0.84
C ALA A 132 2.22 1.97 2.16
N THR A 133 1.26 1.81 3.05
CA THR A 133 1.45 1.10 4.33
C THR A 133 0.58 -0.14 4.35
N PHE A 134 1.13 -1.25 4.83
CA PHE A 134 0.42 -2.51 5.01
C PHE A 134 0.84 -3.19 6.30
N ASN A 135 0.07 -4.19 6.74
CA ASN A 135 0.39 -4.96 7.94
C ASN A 135 0.77 -6.38 7.56
N LEU A 136 2.03 -6.74 7.81
CA LEU A 136 2.55 -8.07 7.58
C LEU A 136 2.20 -8.98 8.75
N LYS A 137 1.57 -10.12 8.45
CA LYS A 137 1.28 -11.18 9.42
C LYS A 137 2.25 -12.34 9.19
N ILE A 138 2.91 -12.77 10.26
CA ILE A 138 3.80 -13.94 10.25
C ILE A 138 3.25 -14.97 11.23
N LEU A 139 3.22 -16.22 10.81
CA LEU A 139 2.84 -17.37 11.63
C LEU A 139 4.12 -18.07 12.09
N GLY A 140 4.36 -18.07 13.38
CA GLY A 140 5.47 -18.79 13.99
C GLY A 140 5.17 -20.28 14.20
N PHE A 141 6.23 -21.07 14.30
CA PHE A 141 6.15 -22.49 14.71
C PHE A 141 6.15 -22.64 16.24
N ASP A 142 5.38 -21.84 16.94
CA ASP A 142 5.32 -21.87 18.41
C ASP A 142 4.61 -23.13 18.93
N GLY A 143 5.28 -24.28 18.75
CA GLY A 143 4.94 -25.51 19.44
C GLY A 143 3.61 -26.18 19.04
N PRO A 144 3.28 -27.30 19.70
CA PRO A 144 2.19 -28.20 19.31
C PRO A 144 0.76 -27.68 19.53
N THR A 145 0.56 -26.44 19.96
CA THR A 145 -0.74 -25.86 20.25
C THR A 145 -1.35 -24.98 19.13
N ASN A 146 -0.61 -24.73 18.06
CA ASN A 146 -1.12 -23.95 16.93
C ASN A 146 -1.80 -24.89 15.90
N PRO A 147 -3.13 -24.87 15.74
CA PRO A 147 -3.84 -25.76 14.83
C PRO A 147 -3.44 -25.60 13.36
N VAL A 148 -2.90 -24.44 12.97
CA VAL A 148 -2.42 -24.18 11.60
C VAL A 148 -1.14 -24.97 11.30
N VAL A 149 -0.25 -25.12 12.28
CA VAL A 149 0.99 -25.90 12.15
C VAL A 149 0.69 -27.39 11.93
N TYR A 150 -0.28 -27.94 12.66
CA TYR A 150 -0.71 -29.33 12.46
C TYR A 150 -1.29 -29.59 11.07
N ALA A 151 -2.09 -28.68 10.53
CA ALA A 151 -2.64 -28.82 9.20
C ALA A 151 -1.56 -28.82 8.11
N ALA A 152 -0.53 -27.98 8.25
CA ALA A 152 0.59 -27.91 7.33
C ALA A 152 1.48 -29.17 7.40
N ALA A 153 1.78 -29.68 8.61
CA ALA A 153 2.56 -30.90 8.81
C ALA A 153 1.84 -32.17 8.31
N GLY A 154 0.52 -32.23 8.42
CA GLY A 154 -0.28 -33.37 7.94
C GLY A 154 -0.32 -33.49 6.42
N SER A 155 -0.08 -32.45 5.67
CA SER A 155 -0.02 -32.46 4.19
C SER A 155 1.33 -32.99 3.64
N ALA A 156 2.38 -32.99 4.44
CA ALA A 156 3.71 -33.47 4.04
C ALA A 156 3.93 -35.00 4.22
N ALA A 157 2.96 -35.70 4.81
CA ALA A 157 3.04 -37.13 5.14
C ALA A 157 2.21 -38.03 4.22
N ARG A 158 1.99 -37.66 2.93
CA ARG A 158 1.37 -38.51 1.93
C ARG A 158 2.17 -38.52 0.63
#